data_f9aa96babd713796efd43d774a7c26d4
#
_entry.id   f9aa96babd713796efd43d774a7c26d4
#
_cell.length_a   1.000
_cell.length_b   1.000
_cell.length_c   1.000
_cell.angle_alpha   90.00
_cell.angle_beta   90.00
_cell.angle_gamma   90.00
#
_symmetry.space_group_name_H-M   'P 1'
#
loop_
_entity.id
_entity.type
_entity.pdbx_description
1 polymer ?
#
loop_
_entity_poly.entity_id
_entity_poly.type
_entity_poly.pdbx_seq_one_letter_code
_entity_poly.pdbx_strand_id
1 'polypeptide(L)'
;MGTPEFAVPPLQALIDNGYDVVGVFTQPDRPAGRGNKLTACPVKQLAVKYNLPVYQFEKIRRREGREALEALHPDLMVTAAFGQILSQRILDIPPLGTVNVHASLLPTYRGPAPINWCIALGEKTTGVTTMFTDAGVDTGDIALKAETPIGDMETAGELTERLSHMGAELLIETLHRIEAGDCPRVKQDEALMSRQPMLSREDGLIDWTKSAQEIACRVRGFNPWPGTFTYLPDGGVMKLWLAKAVTMEHQGQQGEVIESSAKKGLFVACGEGVLEVIEMQAPGSKRMNAKAYLMGKPLPVGTIFSRERITQ
;
A
#
# COMPACT_ATOMS: atom_id res chain seq x y z
N MET A 1 2.80 8.96 -15.44
CA MET A 1 1.80 9.47 -14.47
C MET A 1 1.90 8.69 -13.18
N GLY A 2 2.07 9.36 -12.05
CA GLY A 2 2.23 8.71 -10.74
C GLY A 2 2.33 9.73 -9.62
N THR A 3 2.18 9.30 -8.35
CA THR A 3 2.19 10.24 -7.23
C THR A 3 3.03 9.74 -6.04
N PRO A 4 2.75 8.57 -5.41
CA PRO A 4 3.44 8.11 -4.22
C PRO A 4 4.81 7.47 -4.52
N GLU A 5 5.50 7.07 -3.45
CA GLU A 5 6.81 6.39 -3.50
C GLU A 5 6.81 5.18 -4.46
N PHE A 6 5.73 4.41 -4.53
CA PHE A 6 5.61 3.27 -5.44
C PHE A 6 5.89 3.61 -6.92
N ALA A 7 5.57 4.84 -7.34
CA ALA A 7 5.75 5.28 -8.73
C ALA A 7 7.15 5.88 -9.02
N VAL A 8 8.00 6.02 -7.99
CA VAL A 8 9.35 6.59 -8.14
C VAL A 8 10.29 5.65 -8.89
N PRO A 9 10.47 4.36 -8.51
CA PRO A 9 11.31 3.43 -9.26
C PRO A 9 10.90 3.24 -10.72
N PRO A 10 9.60 3.10 -11.08
CA PRO A 10 9.18 3.10 -12.49
C PRO A 10 9.62 4.34 -13.28
N LEU A 11 9.48 5.55 -12.73
CA LEU A 11 9.97 6.77 -13.40
C LEU A 11 11.49 6.77 -13.51
N GLN A 12 12.21 6.39 -12.46
CA GLN A 12 13.67 6.28 -12.49
C GLN A 12 14.14 5.28 -13.55
N ALA A 13 13.48 4.12 -13.67
CA ALA A 13 13.81 3.12 -14.66
C ALA A 13 13.63 3.64 -16.11
N LEU A 14 12.58 4.42 -16.38
CA LEU A 14 12.41 5.06 -17.68
C LEU A 14 13.59 5.99 -18.02
N ILE A 15 14.01 6.82 -17.05
CA ILE A 15 15.13 7.75 -17.20
C ILE A 15 16.44 6.98 -17.45
N ASP A 16 16.72 5.97 -16.64
CA ASP A 16 17.97 5.20 -16.65
C ASP A 16 18.11 4.36 -17.94
N ASN A 17 16.99 3.97 -18.56
CA ASN A 17 16.98 3.25 -19.83
C ASN A 17 16.85 4.18 -21.05
N GLY A 18 16.97 5.49 -20.88
CA GLY A 18 17.07 6.46 -21.97
C GLY A 18 15.75 6.77 -22.67
N TYR A 19 14.61 6.46 -22.07
CA TYR A 19 13.32 6.86 -22.62
C TYR A 19 13.15 8.39 -22.56
N ASP A 20 12.63 8.97 -23.63
CA ASP A 20 12.31 10.41 -23.69
C ASP A 20 11.04 10.69 -22.89
N VAL A 21 11.19 11.14 -21.66
CA VAL A 21 10.09 11.47 -20.75
C VAL A 21 9.60 12.89 -21.04
N VAL A 22 8.69 13.04 -22.00
CA VAL A 22 8.15 14.34 -22.46
C VAL A 22 7.32 15.07 -21.41
N GLY A 23 6.81 14.36 -20.39
CA GLY A 23 6.08 15.00 -19.28
C GLY A 23 5.75 14.03 -18.13
N VAL A 24 5.74 14.57 -16.93
CA VAL A 24 5.41 13.84 -15.69
C VAL A 24 4.15 14.44 -15.07
N PHE A 25 3.09 13.65 -14.98
CA PHE A 25 1.81 14.06 -14.41
C PHE A 25 1.65 13.50 -13.00
N THR A 26 1.39 14.37 -12.03
CA THR A 26 1.19 13.99 -10.62
C THR A 26 -0.09 14.61 -10.06
N GLN A 27 -0.54 14.10 -8.90
CA GLN A 27 -1.52 14.82 -8.10
C GLN A 27 -0.95 16.19 -7.70
N PRO A 28 -1.80 17.22 -7.53
CA PRO A 28 -1.39 18.51 -6.99
C PRO A 28 -0.70 18.35 -5.62
N ASP A 29 0.21 19.28 -5.33
CA ASP A 29 0.84 19.37 -4.01
C ASP A 29 -0.23 19.52 -2.93
N ARG A 30 -0.08 18.79 -1.84
CA ARG A 30 -1.02 18.81 -0.71
C ARG A 30 -0.30 19.14 0.59
N PRO A 31 -0.99 19.76 1.54
CA PRO A 31 -0.45 19.90 2.88
C PRO A 31 -0.11 18.52 3.48
N ALA A 32 1.11 18.35 3.95
CA ALA A 32 1.58 17.09 4.54
C ALA A 32 2.47 17.33 5.77
N GLY A 33 2.61 16.30 6.60
CA GLY A 33 3.49 16.30 7.77
C GLY A 33 3.06 17.24 8.89
N ARG A 34 3.95 17.39 9.90
CA ARG A 34 3.75 18.29 11.02
C ARG A 34 3.83 19.74 10.54
N GLY A 35 2.75 20.50 10.70
CA GLY A 35 2.67 21.90 10.31
C GLY A 35 1.97 22.15 8.96
N ASN A 36 1.36 21.13 8.33
CA ASN A 36 0.55 21.27 7.10
C ASN A 36 1.20 22.10 5.99
N LYS A 37 2.50 21.94 5.77
CA LYS A 37 3.20 22.62 4.67
C LYS A 37 2.88 21.95 3.34
N LEU A 38 2.65 22.75 2.29
CA LEU A 38 2.55 22.24 0.93
C LEU A 38 3.81 21.44 0.59
N THR A 39 3.64 20.18 0.27
CA THR A 39 4.74 19.26 0.02
C THR A 39 4.59 18.63 -1.36
N ALA A 40 5.66 18.72 -2.14
CA ALA A 40 5.73 18.04 -3.43
C ALA A 40 5.71 16.51 -3.22
N CYS A 41 4.92 15.80 -4.04
CA CYS A 41 4.88 14.36 -3.98
C CYS A 41 6.23 13.74 -4.44
N PRO A 42 6.53 12.48 -4.06
CA PRO A 42 7.79 11.81 -4.40
C PRO A 42 8.14 11.82 -5.90
N VAL A 43 7.16 11.53 -6.75
CA VAL A 43 7.35 11.53 -8.22
C VAL A 43 7.72 12.94 -8.73
N LYS A 44 7.08 14.00 -8.22
CA LYS A 44 7.44 15.38 -8.58
C LYS A 44 8.85 15.73 -8.13
N GLN A 45 9.25 15.30 -6.93
CA GLN A 45 10.61 15.54 -6.43
C GLN A 45 11.65 14.91 -7.36
N LEU A 46 11.43 13.66 -7.80
CA LEU A 46 12.29 13.00 -8.76
C LEU A 46 12.29 13.71 -10.11
N ALA A 47 11.14 14.06 -10.66
CA ALA A 47 11.02 14.75 -11.94
C ALA A 47 11.78 16.08 -11.96
N VAL A 48 11.66 16.88 -10.90
CA VAL A 48 12.38 18.15 -10.74
C VAL A 48 13.90 17.93 -10.68
N LYS A 49 14.36 16.89 -9.99
CA LYS A 49 15.80 16.52 -9.93
C LYS A 49 16.39 16.27 -11.31
N TYR A 50 15.62 15.71 -12.23
CA TYR A 50 16.04 15.42 -13.61
C TYR A 50 15.60 16.49 -14.64
N ASN A 51 15.09 17.64 -14.17
CA ASN A 51 14.59 18.73 -15.01
C ASN A 51 13.48 18.31 -15.99
N LEU A 52 12.66 17.32 -15.62
CA LEU A 52 11.53 16.87 -16.41
C LEU A 52 10.32 17.81 -16.23
N PRO A 53 9.55 18.09 -17.30
CA PRO A 53 8.32 18.90 -17.18
C PRO A 53 7.30 18.23 -16.26
N VAL A 54 6.77 18.96 -15.28
CA VAL A 54 5.78 18.46 -14.33
C VAL A 54 4.45 19.15 -14.53
N TYR A 55 3.39 18.35 -14.65
CA TYR A 55 2.01 18.81 -14.82
C TYR A 55 1.13 18.33 -13.66
N GLN A 56 0.35 19.24 -13.09
CA GLN A 56 -0.50 18.94 -11.95
C GLN A 56 -1.91 19.49 -12.19
N PHE A 57 -2.90 18.62 -12.23
CA PHE A 57 -4.30 18.95 -12.41
C PHE A 57 -5.16 18.29 -11.34
N GLU A 58 -6.13 18.99 -10.77
CA GLU A 58 -7.10 18.40 -9.85
C GLU A 58 -7.90 17.26 -10.50
N LYS A 59 -8.17 17.38 -11.79
CA LYS A 59 -8.84 16.34 -12.61
C LYS A 59 -8.25 16.40 -14.02
N ILE A 60 -7.34 15.48 -14.33
CA ILE A 60 -6.71 15.40 -15.64
C ILE A 60 -7.73 15.25 -16.79
N ARG A 61 -8.87 14.62 -16.53
CA ARG A 61 -9.94 14.41 -17.51
C ARG A 61 -10.67 15.71 -17.95
N ARG A 62 -10.40 16.84 -17.30
CA ARG A 62 -10.90 18.14 -17.75
C ARG A 62 -10.13 18.64 -18.96
N ARG A 63 -10.67 19.68 -19.60
CA ARG A 63 -10.15 20.22 -20.85
C ARG A 63 -8.66 20.58 -20.76
N GLU A 64 -8.28 21.33 -19.74
CA GLU A 64 -6.90 21.81 -19.59
C GLU A 64 -5.88 20.67 -19.45
N GLY A 65 -6.21 19.63 -18.67
CA GLY A 65 -5.35 18.46 -18.47
C GLY A 65 -5.20 17.63 -19.74
N ARG A 66 -6.30 17.47 -20.49
CA ARG A 66 -6.28 16.76 -21.77
C ARG A 66 -5.49 17.53 -22.83
N GLU A 67 -5.73 18.84 -23.01
CA GLU A 67 -5.01 19.67 -23.98
C GLU A 67 -3.51 19.73 -23.69
N ALA A 68 -3.11 19.80 -22.42
CA ALA A 68 -1.72 19.71 -22.01
C ALA A 68 -1.07 18.37 -22.41
N LEU A 69 -1.81 17.27 -22.27
CA LEU A 69 -1.33 15.94 -22.64
C LEU A 69 -1.26 15.77 -24.17
N GLU A 70 -2.31 16.20 -24.90
CA GLU A 70 -2.35 16.20 -26.37
C GLU A 70 -1.17 16.96 -26.97
N ALA A 71 -0.81 18.13 -26.40
CA ALA A 71 0.30 18.95 -26.85
C ALA A 71 1.69 18.32 -26.72
N LEU A 72 1.83 17.30 -25.89
CA LEU A 72 3.09 16.55 -25.72
C LEU A 72 3.29 15.44 -26.75
N HIS A 73 2.25 15.06 -27.49
CA HIS A 73 2.28 13.99 -28.50
C HIS A 73 2.98 12.71 -28.00
N PRO A 74 2.59 12.12 -26.85
CA PRO A 74 3.27 10.95 -26.34
C PRO A 74 2.99 9.72 -27.21
N ASP A 75 4.01 8.92 -27.50
CA ASP A 75 3.84 7.64 -28.19
C ASP A 75 3.17 6.60 -27.30
N LEU A 76 3.45 6.65 -25.98
CA LEU A 76 2.93 5.76 -24.97
C LEU A 76 2.80 6.50 -23.65
N MET A 77 1.81 6.12 -22.84
CA MET A 77 1.69 6.58 -21.45
C MET A 77 1.99 5.44 -20.47
N VAL A 78 2.66 5.79 -19.38
CA VAL A 78 2.86 4.89 -18.24
C VAL A 78 2.15 5.45 -17.02
N THR A 79 1.43 4.59 -16.31
CA THR A 79 0.79 4.92 -15.03
C THR A 79 1.28 3.99 -13.92
N ALA A 80 1.48 4.54 -12.73
CA ALA A 80 1.73 3.79 -11.50
C ALA A 80 1.16 4.58 -10.32
N ALA A 81 0.15 4.06 -9.67
CA ALA A 81 -0.51 4.70 -8.52
C ALA A 81 -0.80 6.22 -8.75
N PHE A 82 -1.35 6.57 -9.89
CA PHE A 82 -1.63 7.97 -10.25
C PHE A 82 -2.78 8.57 -9.44
N GLY A 83 -3.79 7.76 -9.12
CA GLY A 83 -4.93 8.17 -8.30
C GLY A 83 -5.96 9.05 -9.00
N GLN A 84 -5.98 9.10 -10.33
CA GLN A 84 -7.03 9.75 -11.12
C GLN A 84 -7.54 8.81 -12.21
N ILE A 85 -8.84 8.87 -12.47
CA ILE A 85 -9.48 8.11 -13.56
C ILE A 85 -9.13 8.77 -14.89
N LEU A 86 -8.60 7.98 -15.82
CA LEU A 86 -8.37 8.35 -17.20
C LEU A 86 -9.62 8.08 -18.03
N SER A 87 -10.12 9.10 -18.72
CA SER A 87 -11.25 8.91 -19.65
C SER A 87 -10.79 8.26 -20.95
N GLN A 88 -11.69 7.62 -21.68
CA GLN A 88 -11.38 7.03 -22.99
C GLN A 88 -10.67 8.03 -23.92
N ARG A 89 -11.11 9.29 -23.94
CA ARG A 89 -10.45 10.34 -24.74
C ARG A 89 -8.98 10.57 -24.39
N ILE A 90 -8.58 10.36 -23.12
CA ILE A 90 -7.17 10.44 -22.68
C ILE A 90 -6.43 9.16 -23.11
N LEU A 91 -7.07 8.00 -22.95
CA LEU A 91 -6.47 6.72 -23.31
C LEU A 91 -6.24 6.58 -24.82
N ASP A 92 -7.01 7.29 -25.65
CA ASP A 92 -6.89 7.31 -27.10
C ASP A 92 -5.77 8.25 -27.62
N ILE A 93 -5.12 9.05 -26.74
CA ILE A 93 -4.06 10.00 -27.17
C ILE A 93 -2.80 9.25 -27.63
N PRO A 94 -2.20 8.35 -26.81
CA PRO A 94 -0.98 7.68 -27.22
C PRO A 94 -1.27 6.51 -28.18
N PRO A 95 -0.65 6.45 -29.37
CA PRO A 95 -0.92 5.40 -30.34
C PRO A 95 -0.55 3.99 -29.87
N LEU A 96 0.44 3.85 -28.97
CA LEU A 96 0.83 2.57 -28.37
C LEU A 96 0.02 2.23 -27.11
N GLY A 97 -0.87 3.12 -26.68
CA GLY A 97 -1.74 2.92 -25.53
C GLY A 97 -1.13 3.37 -24.19
N THR A 98 -1.76 2.94 -23.12
CA THR A 98 -1.37 3.28 -21.74
C THR A 98 -1.06 2.01 -20.97
N VAL A 99 0.15 1.91 -20.45
CA VAL A 99 0.58 0.79 -19.58
C VAL A 99 0.49 1.21 -18.13
N ASN A 100 -0.16 0.39 -17.31
CA ASN A 100 -0.21 0.57 -15.85
C ASN A 100 0.65 -0.48 -15.16
N VAL A 101 1.42 -0.04 -14.15
CA VAL A 101 2.12 -0.92 -13.20
C VAL A 101 1.21 -1.10 -12.00
N HIS A 102 0.61 -2.29 -11.87
CA HIS A 102 -0.33 -2.61 -10.80
C HIS A 102 0.31 -3.57 -9.79
N ALA A 103 0.16 -3.27 -8.49
CA ALA A 103 0.83 -3.98 -7.42
C ALA A 103 0.05 -5.21 -6.93
N SER A 104 -0.42 -6.04 -7.85
CA SER A 104 -0.98 -7.37 -7.58
C SER A 104 -0.83 -8.30 -8.77
N LEU A 105 -1.15 -9.57 -8.58
CA LEU A 105 -1.29 -10.57 -9.64
C LEU A 105 -2.72 -10.52 -10.20
N LEU A 106 -2.99 -9.56 -11.12
CA LEU A 106 -4.32 -9.44 -11.73
C LEU A 106 -4.78 -10.77 -12.34
N PRO A 107 -6.09 -11.09 -12.26
CA PRO A 107 -7.23 -10.24 -11.91
C PRO A 107 -7.52 -10.13 -10.41
N THR A 108 -6.68 -10.70 -9.54
CA THR A 108 -6.87 -10.57 -8.09
C THR A 108 -6.45 -9.18 -7.60
N TYR A 109 -7.17 -8.66 -6.60
CA TYR A 109 -6.90 -7.37 -5.97
C TYR A 109 -6.95 -6.18 -6.95
N ARG A 110 -7.93 -6.13 -7.87
CA ARG A 110 -8.24 -4.91 -8.62
C ARG A 110 -8.60 -3.78 -7.68
N GLY A 111 -8.29 -2.56 -8.06
CA GLY A 111 -8.63 -1.36 -7.29
C GLY A 111 -7.55 -0.94 -6.30
N PRO A 112 -7.93 -0.19 -5.25
CA PRO A 112 -6.99 0.47 -4.36
C PRO A 112 -6.37 -0.46 -3.32
N ALA A 113 -5.13 -0.13 -2.91
CA ALA A 113 -4.42 -0.75 -1.79
C ALA A 113 -4.20 -2.29 -1.87
N PRO A 114 -3.88 -2.87 -3.06
CA PRO A 114 -3.70 -4.31 -3.20
C PRO A 114 -2.61 -4.86 -2.28
N ILE A 115 -1.51 -4.13 -2.09
CA ILE A 115 -0.38 -4.51 -1.21
C ILE A 115 -0.82 -4.66 0.25
N ASN A 116 -1.63 -3.73 0.73
CA ASN A 116 -2.12 -3.79 2.10
C ASN A 116 -3.05 -4.99 2.30
N TRP A 117 -3.98 -5.18 1.38
CA TRP A 117 -5.00 -6.20 1.51
C TRP A 117 -4.46 -7.62 1.34
N CYS A 118 -3.51 -7.86 0.44
CA CYS A 118 -2.94 -9.22 0.30
C CYS A 118 -2.26 -9.67 1.59
N ILE A 119 -1.52 -8.80 2.28
CA ILE A 119 -0.94 -9.13 3.60
C ILE A 119 -2.03 -9.25 4.66
N ALA A 120 -2.96 -8.30 4.74
CA ALA A 120 -4.00 -8.28 5.75
C ALA A 120 -4.93 -9.49 5.69
N LEU A 121 -5.12 -10.08 4.51
CA LEU A 121 -5.90 -11.31 4.28
C LEU A 121 -5.06 -12.58 4.38
N GLY A 122 -3.74 -12.47 4.65
CA GLY A 122 -2.88 -13.62 4.94
C GLY A 122 -2.36 -14.34 3.71
N GLU A 123 -2.35 -13.70 2.54
CA GLU A 123 -1.73 -14.27 1.34
C GLU A 123 -0.26 -14.59 1.58
N LYS A 124 0.22 -15.63 0.92
CA LYS A 124 1.62 -16.06 1.00
C LYS A 124 2.43 -15.60 -0.20
N THR A 125 1.75 -15.24 -1.27
CA THR A 125 2.33 -14.83 -2.54
C THR A 125 1.60 -13.61 -3.07
N THR A 126 2.33 -12.72 -3.71
CA THR A 126 1.81 -11.56 -4.42
C THR A 126 2.71 -11.27 -5.62
N GLY A 127 2.55 -10.10 -6.23
CA GLY A 127 3.41 -9.72 -7.34
C GLY A 127 3.01 -8.38 -7.94
N VAL A 128 3.51 -8.15 -9.12
CA VAL A 128 3.18 -6.99 -9.96
C VAL A 128 2.71 -7.45 -11.31
N THR A 129 1.82 -6.66 -11.89
CA THR A 129 1.29 -6.85 -13.25
C THR A 129 1.47 -5.57 -14.03
N THR A 130 2.04 -5.65 -15.24
CA THR A 130 1.87 -4.59 -16.24
C THR A 130 0.66 -4.92 -17.09
N MET A 131 -0.20 -3.93 -17.31
CA MET A 131 -1.43 -4.09 -18.09
C MET A 131 -1.69 -2.88 -18.97
N PHE A 132 -2.37 -3.08 -20.08
CA PHE A 132 -2.91 -1.99 -20.89
C PHE A 132 -4.16 -1.44 -20.21
N THR A 133 -4.16 -0.13 -19.95
CA THR A 133 -5.28 0.51 -19.27
C THR A 133 -6.46 0.70 -20.21
N ASP A 134 -7.64 0.31 -19.77
CA ASP A 134 -8.93 0.58 -20.40
C ASP A 134 -9.77 1.56 -19.55
N ALA A 135 -11.03 1.78 -19.94
CA ALA A 135 -11.94 2.68 -19.22
C ALA A 135 -12.43 2.14 -17.86
N GLY A 136 -12.20 0.86 -17.58
CA GLY A 136 -12.51 0.23 -16.31
C GLY A 136 -11.47 0.50 -15.22
N VAL A 137 -11.66 -0.11 -14.07
CA VAL A 137 -10.69 -0.04 -12.96
C VAL A 137 -9.92 -1.35 -12.93
N ASP A 138 -8.67 -1.29 -13.42
CA ASP A 138 -7.73 -2.41 -13.49
C ASP A 138 -8.30 -3.64 -14.26
N THR A 139 -9.08 -3.39 -15.32
CA THR A 139 -9.77 -4.41 -16.11
C THR A 139 -9.10 -4.71 -17.44
N GLY A 140 -8.15 -3.90 -17.84
CA GLY A 140 -7.49 -4.00 -19.15
C GLY A 140 -6.63 -5.25 -19.33
N ASP A 141 -6.18 -5.49 -20.55
CA ASP A 141 -5.44 -6.68 -20.93
C ASP A 141 -4.07 -6.74 -20.21
N ILE A 142 -3.74 -7.90 -19.66
CA ILE A 142 -2.46 -8.15 -18.99
C ILE A 142 -1.36 -8.25 -20.06
N ALA A 143 -0.27 -7.49 -19.85
CA ALA A 143 0.96 -7.64 -20.59
C ALA A 143 1.87 -8.70 -19.94
N LEU A 144 2.43 -8.41 -18.78
CA LEU A 144 3.34 -9.30 -18.07
C LEU A 144 2.99 -9.38 -16.58
N LYS A 145 3.48 -10.42 -15.91
CA LYS A 145 3.39 -10.60 -14.45
C LYS A 145 4.73 -11.04 -13.89
N ALA A 146 5.03 -10.58 -12.67
CA ALA A 146 6.11 -11.11 -11.86
C ALA A 146 5.58 -11.44 -10.46
N GLU A 147 5.85 -12.67 -10.02
CA GLU A 147 5.37 -13.20 -8.74
C GLU A 147 6.49 -13.19 -7.70
N THR A 148 6.14 -13.03 -6.43
CA THR A 148 7.07 -13.06 -5.31
C THR A 148 6.38 -13.54 -4.03
N PRO A 149 7.06 -14.28 -3.14
CA PRO A 149 6.52 -14.61 -1.82
C PRO A 149 6.44 -13.37 -0.94
N ILE A 150 5.51 -13.39 0.02
CA ILE A 150 5.39 -12.40 1.09
C ILE A 150 6.11 -12.95 2.32
N GLY A 151 7.03 -12.18 2.89
CA GLY A 151 7.76 -12.57 4.09
C GLY A 151 6.85 -12.66 5.32
N ASP A 152 7.13 -13.61 6.22
CA ASP A 152 6.27 -13.89 7.38
C ASP A 152 6.09 -12.68 8.31
N MET A 153 7.08 -11.78 8.38
CA MET A 153 7.05 -10.56 9.18
C MET A 153 7.05 -9.29 8.33
N GLU A 154 7.01 -9.43 7.00
CA GLU A 154 7.05 -8.31 6.07
C GLU A 154 5.80 -7.44 6.21
N THR A 155 6.01 -6.14 6.31
CA THR A 155 4.96 -5.13 6.39
C THR A 155 4.56 -4.62 5.00
N ALA A 156 3.39 -4.00 4.89
CA ALA A 156 2.97 -3.39 3.62
C ALA A 156 3.92 -2.29 3.16
N GLY A 157 4.58 -1.57 4.07
CA GLY A 157 5.60 -0.59 3.71
C GLY A 157 6.81 -1.21 3.02
N GLU A 158 7.38 -2.28 3.62
CA GLU A 158 8.51 -3.01 3.06
C GLU A 158 8.16 -3.70 1.74
N LEU A 159 6.99 -4.34 1.67
CA LEU A 159 6.50 -4.96 0.45
C LEU A 159 6.25 -3.92 -0.67
N THR A 160 5.77 -2.72 -0.33
CA THR A 160 5.58 -1.62 -1.30
C THR A 160 6.90 -1.23 -1.94
N GLU A 161 7.95 -1.06 -1.15
CA GLU A 161 9.29 -0.75 -1.65
C GLU A 161 9.79 -1.85 -2.60
N ARG A 162 9.69 -3.11 -2.19
CA ARG A 162 10.14 -4.24 -2.99
C ARG A 162 9.35 -4.41 -4.30
N LEU A 163 8.02 -4.31 -4.24
CA LEU A 163 7.17 -4.40 -5.43
C LEU A 163 7.32 -3.21 -6.37
N SER A 164 7.69 -2.04 -5.88
CA SER A 164 7.95 -0.87 -6.73
C SER A 164 9.17 -1.09 -7.63
N HIS A 165 10.22 -1.70 -7.11
CA HIS A 165 11.41 -2.06 -7.90
C HIS A 165 11.11 -3.20 -8.89
N MET A 166 10.43 -4.26 -8.44
CA MET A 166 9.95 -5.32 -9.34
C MET A 166 9.07 -4.76 -10.47
N GLY A 167 8.19 -3.83 -10.15
CA GLY A 167 7.33 -3.17 -11.12
C GLY A 167 8.11 -2.32 -12.12
N ALA A 168 9.19 -1.68 -11.69
CA ALA A 168 10.08 -0.93 -12.56
C ALA A 168 10.80 -1.85 -13.58
N GLU A 169 11.34 -2.96 -13.12
CA GLU A 169 11.99 -3.96 -13.99
C GLU A 169 11.00 -4.55 -14.99
N LEU A 170 9.82 -4.97 -14.51
CA LEU A 170 8.76 -5.53 -15.35
C LEU A 170 8.24 -4.52 -16.38
N LEU A 171 8.18 -3.23 -16.01
CA LEU A 171 7.81 -2.14 -16.91
C LEU A 171 8.79 -2.07 -18.09
N ILE A 172 10.11 -2.05 -17.85
CA ILE A 172 11.12 -1.97 -18.90
C ILE A 172 11.03 -3.18 -19.83
N GLU A 173 10.86 -4.40 -19.29
CA GLU A 173 10.62 -5.59 -20.12
C GLU A 173 9.36 -5.44 -20.99
N THR A 174 8.28 -4.92 -20.41
CA THR A 174 7.02 -4.67 -21.13
C THR A 174 7.22 -3.69 -22.28
N LEU A 175 7.96 -2.59 -22.05
CA LEU A 175 8.22 -1.58 -23.06
C LEU A 175 9.06 -2.13 -24.21
N HIS A 176 10.11 -2.92 -23.92
CA HIS A 176 10.90 -3.59 -24.95
C HIS A 176 10.04 -4.51 -25.83
N ARG A 177 9.08 -5.25 -25.24
CA ARG A 177 8.15 -6.06 -26.03
C ARG A 177 7.17 -5.24 -26.85
N ILE A 178 6.73 -4.10 -26.34
CA ILE A 178 5.88 -3.17 -27.11
C ILE A 178 6.65 -2.64 -28.33
N GLU A 179 7.90 -2.24 -28.15
CA GLU A 179 8.79 -1.77 -29.23
C GLU A 179 9.06 -2.86 -30.27
N ALA A 180 9.25 -4.11 -29.83
CA ALA A 180 9.43 -5.27 -30.70
C ALA A 180 8.13 -5.71 -31.41
N GLY A 181 6.97 -5.21 -30.98
CA GLY A 181 5.66 -5.60 -31.51
C GLY A 181 5.18 -7.00 -31.08
N ASP A 182 5.77 -7.57 -30.02
CA ASP A 182 5.44 -8.92 -29.52
C ASP A 182 4.88 -8.92 -28.10
N CYS A 183 4.48 -7.74 -27.58
CA CYS A 183 3.91 -7.63 -26.24
C CYS A 183 2.57 -8.37 -26.13
N PRO A 184 2.41 -9.29 -25.18
CA PRO A 184 1.15 -10.00 -24.99
C PRO A 184 0.01 -9.05 -24.61
N ARG A 185 -1.22 -9.41 -24.99
CA ARG A 185 -2.46 -8.80 -24.54
C ARG A 185 -3.43 -9.90 -24.13
N VAL A 186 -3.35 -10.28 -22.86
CA VAL A 186 -4.14 -11.40 -22.32
C VAL A 186 -5.32 -10.85 -21.54
N LYS A 187 -6.53 -11.19 -21.99
CA LYS A 187 -7.74 -10.79 -21.27
C LYS A 187 -7.76 -11.39 -19.88
N GLN A 188 -8.20 -10.61 -18.93
CA GLN A 188 -8.35 -11.06 -17.55
C GLN A 188 -9.53 -12.03 -17.44
N ASP A 189 -9.36 -13.11 -16.65
CA ASP A 189 -10.43 -14.05 -16.33
C ASP A 189 -11.30 -13.45 -15.20
N GLU A 190 -12.52 -13.06 -15.53
CA GLU A 190 -13.47 -12.47 -14.57
C GLU A 190 -13.87 -13.44 -13.44
N ALA A 191 -13.75 -14.74 -13.64
CA ALA A 191 -14.04 -15.72 -12.61
C ALA A 191 -13.02 -15.71 -11.46
N LEU A 192 -11.79 -15.23 -11.72
CA LEU A 192 -10.71 -15.13 -10.74
C LEU A 192 -10.60 -13.72 -10.12
N MET A 193 -11.47 -12.80 -10.51
CA MET A 193 -11.42 -11.41 -10.08
C MET A 193 -11.71 -11.28 -8.58
N SER A 194 -10.86 -10.50 -7.88
CA SER A 194 -11.18 -10.00 -6.55
C SER A 194 -10.97 -8.49 -6.48
N ARG A 195 -11.74 -7.84 -5.62
CA ARG A 195 -11.67 -6.41 -5.40
C ARG A 195 -11.80 -6.12 -3.91
N GLN A 196 -10.97 -5.20 -3.42
CA GLN A 196 -11.03 -4.76 -2.04
C GLN A 196 -11.41 -3.28 -1.95
N PRO A 197 -12.01 -2.83 -0.84
CA PRO A 197 -12.38 -1.44 -0.66
C PRO A 197 -11.13 -0.56 -0.50
N MET A 198 -11.32 0.75 -0.70
CA MET A 198 -10.32 1.73 -0.30
C MET A 198 -10.13 1.66 1.22
N LEU A 199 -8.88 1.65 1.66
CA LEU A 199 -8.56 1.66 3.09
C LEU A 199 -8.98 2.98 3.73
N SER A 200 -9.50 2.84 4.93
CA SER A 200 -9.88 3.93 5.83
C SER A 200 -9.11 3.81 7.17
N ARG A 201 -9.19 4.83 8.00
CA ARG A 201 -8.60 4.78 9.34
C ARG A 201 -9.28 3.74 10.23
N GLU A 202 -10.55 3.54 10.03
CA GLU A 202 -11.41 2.61 10.79
C GLU A 202 -10.99 1.15 10.59
N ASP A 203 -10.45 0.82 9.41
CA ASP A 203 -9.91 -0.52 9.12
C ASP A 203 -8.76 -0.90 10.06
N GLY A 204 -8.06 0.08 10.62
CA GLY A 204 -7.00 -0.11 11.59
C GLY A 204 -7.48 -0.49 13.00
N LEU A 205 -8.77 -0.41 13.31
CA LEU A 205 -9.30 -0.79 14.62
C LEU A 205 -9.26 -2.31 14.80
N ILE A 206 -8.53 -2.77 15.81
CA ILE A 206 -8.33 -4.20 16.06
C ILE A 206 -9.63 -4.83 16.59
N ASP A 207 -10.00 -5.95 15.97
CA ASP A 207 -11.08 -6.82 16.41
C ASP A 207 -10.49 -8.04 17.13
N TRP A 208 -10.49 -8.00 18.45
CA TRP A 208 -9.94 -9.04 19.29
C TRP A 208 -10.74 -10.36 19.26
N THR A 209 -11.93 -10.37 18.65
CA THR A 209 -12.71 -11.60 18.42
C THR A 209 -12.11 -12.47 17.31
N LYS A 210 -11.23 -11.91 16.49
CA LYS A 210 -10.54 -12.61 15.43
C LYS A 210 -9.39 -13.46 15.95
N SER A 211 -8.90 -14.38 15.12
CA SER A 211 -7.72 -15.18 15.47
C SER A 211 -6.45 -14.29 15.54
N ALA A 212 -5.50 -14.71 16.35
CA ALA A 212 -4.20 -14.04 16.47
C ALA A 212 -3.51 -13.92 15.11
N GLN A 213 -3.68 -14.92 14.22
CA GLN A 213 -3.11 -14.90 12.87
C GLN A 213 -3.75 -13.82 12.00
N GLU A 214 -5.08 -13.69 12.01
CA GLU A 214 -5.77 -12.63 11.26
C GLU A 214 -5.37 -11.24 11.76
N ILE A 215 -5.28 -11.06 13.09
CA ILE A 215 -4.86 -9.79 13.69
C ILE A 215 -3.40 -9.47 13.32
N ALA A 216 -2.48 -10.46 13.40
CA ALA A 216 -1.08 -10.27 13.03
C ALA A 216 -0.94 -9.87 11.55
N CYS A 217 -1.70 -10.50 10.65
CA CYS A 217 -1.73 -10.14 9.23
C CYS A 217 -2.22 -8.70 9.03
N ARG A 218 -3.29 -8.28 9.72
CA ARG A 218 -3.79 -6.90 9.64
C ARG A 218 -2.78 -5.90 10.20
N VAL A 219 -2.10 -6.21 11.31
CA VAL A 219 -1.03 -5.34 11.87
C VAL A 219 0.06 -5.10 10.85
N ARG A 220 0.53 -6.12 10.14
CA ARG A 220 1.54 -6.00 9.08
C ARG A 220 1.00 -5.32 7.82
N GLY A 221 -0.18 -5.73 7.36
CA GLY A 221 -0.81 -5.22 6.15
C GLY A 221 -1.19 -3.74 6.24
N PHE A 222 -1.43 -3.24 7.44
CA PHE A 222 -1.78 -1.83 7.66
C PHE A 222 -0.62 -0.97 8.19
N ASN A 223 0.58 -1.49 8.23
CA ASN A 223 1.79 -0.75 8.59
C ASN A 223 2.53 -0.28 7.32
N PRO A 224 2.72 1.04 7.09
CA PRO A 224 2.57 2.15 8.05
C PRO A 224 1.17 2.82 8.07
N TRP A 225 0.32 2.56 7.10
CA TRP A 225 -1.01 3.20 7.00
C TRP A 225 -2.09 2.16 6.67
N PRO A 226 -3.27 2.24 7.30
CA PRO A 226 -3.73 3.24 8.29
C PRO A 226 -3.10 3.10 9.67
N GLY A 227 -2.32 2.05 9.91
CA GLY A 227 -1.85 1.62 11.22
C GLY A 227 -2.95 0.93 12.01
N THR A 228 -2.60 -0.05 12.86
CA THR A 228 -3.59 -0.71 13.71
C THR A 228 -3.60 -0.11 15.11
N PHE A 229 -4.79 -0.09 15.73
CA PHE A 229 -4.96 0.48 17.05
C PHE A 229 -6.09 -0.20 17.83
N THR A 230 -6.04 -0.03 19.14
CA THR A 230 -7.05 -0.46 20.10
C THR A 230 -7.17 0.60 21.20
N TYR A 231 -8.20 0.50 22.04
CA TYR A 231 -8.37 1.39 23.17
C TYR A 231 -7.95 0.71 24.48
N LEU A 232 -7.28 1.48 25.32
CA LEU A 232 -6.99 1.14 26.71
C LEU A 232 -8.23 1.39 27.60
N PRO A 233 -8.29 0.80 28.81
CA PRO A 233 -9.41 1.02 29.74
C PRO A 233 -9.64 2.49 30.11
N ASP A 234 -8.61 3.33 30.05
CA ASP A 234 -8.70 4.78 30.27
C ASP A 234 -9.12 5.59 29.03
N GLY A 235 -9.49 4.92 27.93
CA GLY A 235 -9.84 5.53 26.64
C GLY A 235 -8.65 5.98 25.80
N GLY A 236 -7.42 5.73 26.27
CA GLY A 236 -6.18 6.00 25.51
C GLY A 236 -6.07 5.12 24.27
N VAL A 237 -5.45 5.64 23.21
CA VAL A 237 -5.23 4.88 21.96
C VAL A 237 -3.86 4.22 22.00
N MET A 238 -3.85 2.89 21.98
CA MET A 238 -2.65 2.08 21.80
C MET A 238 -2.55 1.66 20.33
N LYS A 239 -1.42 1.97 19.67
CA LYS A 239 -1.14 1.48 18.31
C LYS A 239 -0.25 0.26 18.38
N LEU A 240 -0.53 -0.72 17.51
CA LEU A 240 0.32 -1.88 17.28
C LEU A 240 0.93 -1.76 15.88
N TRP A 241 2.26 -1.87 15.82
CA TRP A 241 3.01 -1.70 14.58
C TRP A 241 3.61 -2.98 14.04
N LEU A 242 3.91 -3.94 14.93
CA LEU A 242 4.38 -5.27 14.57
C LEU A 242 3.92 -6.26 15.63
N ALA A 243 3.38 -7.37 15.19
CA ALA A 243 2.90 -8.45 16.04
C ALA A 243 2.97 -9.78 15.30
N LYS A 244 2.98 -10.88 16.03
CA LYS A 244 2.87 -12.23 15.47
C LYS A 244 1.94 -13.08 16.30
N ALA A 245 1.31 -14.06 15.65
CA ALA A 245 0.55 -15.10 16.33
C ALA A 245 1.50 -16.10 16.99
N VAL A 246 1.15 -16.55 18.18
CA VAL A 246 1.88 -17.60 18.91
C VAL A 246 0.92 -18.64 19.42
N THR A 247 1.37 -19.89 19.45
CA THR A 247 0.63 -20.98 20.07
C THR A 247 0.92 -20.97 21.56
N MET A 248 -0.08 -20.58 22.34
CA MET A 248 -0.03 -20.54 23.80
C MET A 248 -1.41 -20.85 24.35
N GLU A 249 -1.50 -21.74 25.34
CA GLU A 249 -2.74 -21.94 26.09
C GLU A 249 -3.00 -20.77 27.03
N HIS A 250 -4.22 -20.32 27.09
CA HIS A 250 -4.66 -19.24 28.00
C HIS A 250 -6.12 -19.43 28.40
N GLN A 251 -6.51 -18.76 29.50
CA GLN A 251 -7.88 -18.64 29.97
C GLN A 251 -8.39 -17.20 29.96
N GLY A 252 -7.58 -16.28 29.40
CA GLY A 252 -7.94 -14.86 29.28
C GLY A 252 -9.05 -14.65 28.25
N GLN A 253 -9.87 -13.64 28.48
CA GLN A 253 -10.87 -13.21 27.52
C GLN A 253 -10.24 -12.42 26.35
N GLN A 254 -11.00 -12.27 25.28
CA GLN A 254 -10.55 -11.57 24.08
C GLN A 254 -10.12 -10.12 24.38
N GLY A 255 -8.89 -9.75 23.94
CA GLY A 255 -8.29 -8.46 24.22
C GLY A 255 -7.59 -8.36 25.59
N GLU A 256 -7.57 -9.42 26.38
CA GLU A 256 -6.93 -9.41 27.69
C GLU A 256 -5.41 -9.62 27.57
N VAL A 257 -4.66 -8.80 28.26
CA VAL A 257 -3.20 -8.95 28.45
C VAL A 257 -2.96 -10.12 29.40
N ILE A 258 -2.42 -11.22 28.88
CA ILE A 258 -2.17 -12.45 29.63
C ILE A 258 -0.72 -12.61 30.10
N GLU A 259 0.22 -11.93 29.50
CA GLU A 259 1.61 -11.82 29.93
C GLU A 259 2.14 -10.43 29.58
N SER A 260 2.83 -9.80 30.52
CA SER A 260 3.38 -8.46 30.34
C SER A 260 4.62 -8.28 31.19
N SER A 261 5.78 -8.49 30.59
CA SER A 261 7.05 -8.28 31.27
C SER A 261 8.16 -7.87 30.30
N ALA A 262 9.14 -7.10 30.78
CA ALA A 262 10.30 -6.72 29.98
C ALA A 262 11.10 -7.95 29.50
N LYS A 263 11.08 -9.05 30.24
CA LYS A 263 11.79 -10.29 29.89
C LYS A 263 11.06 -11.10 28.81
N LYS A 264 9.79 -11.36 29.00
CA LYS A 264 9.01 -12.21 28.09
C LYS A 264 8.38 -11.43 26.95
N GLY A 265 7.82 -10.27 27.19
CA GLY A 265 7.13 -9.42 26.22
C GLY A 265 5.69 -9.11 26.62
N LEU A 266 4.90 -8.69 25.63
CA LEU A 266 3.47 -8.38 25.75
C LEU A 266 2.66 -9.38 24.94
N PHE A 267 1.78 -10.12 25.61
CA PHE A 267 0.93 -11.14 25.00
C PHE A 267 -0.53 -10.86 25.30
N VAL A 268 -1.36 -10.93 24.26
CA VAL A 268 -2.78 -10.59 24.34
C VAL A 268 -3.60 -11.76 23.82
N ALA A 269 -4.60 -12.14 24.57
CA ALA A 269 -5.57 -13.19 24.20
C ALA A 269 -6.44 -12.71 23.03
N CYS A 270 -6.64 -13.58 22.05
CA CYS A 270 -7.45 -13.32 20.86
C CYS A 270 -8.68 -14.24 20.85
N GLY A 271 -9.53 -14.14 19.83
CA GLY A 271 -10.64 -15.09 19.61
C GLY A 271 -10.15 -16.53 19.49
N GLU A 272 -8.99 -16.70 18.85
CA GLU A 272 -8.25 -17.93 18.77
C GLU A 272 -6.75 -17.64 18.84
N GLY A 273 -6.04 -18.30 19.76
CA GLY A 273 -4.61 -18.14 19.98
C GLY A 273 -4.25 -16.82 20.68
N VAL A 274 -2.97 -16.51 20.66
CA VAL A 274 -2.38 -15.37 21.37
C VAL A 274 -1.56 -14.50 20.45
N LEU A 275 -1.69 -13.19 20.57
CA LEU A 275 -0.89 -12.23 19.82
C LEU A 275 0.31 -11.78 20.66
N GLU A 276 1.54 -12.03 20.20
CA GLU A 276 2.73 -11.38 20.73
C GLU A 276 2.88 -10.00 20.05
N VAL A 277 2.81 -8.95 20.84
CA VAL A 277 3.04 -7.57 20.39
C VAL A 277 4.55 -7.31 20.43
N ILE A 278 5.14 -7.00 19.27
CA ILE A 278 6.57 -6.77 19.12
C ILE A 278 6.89 -5.27 19.15
N GLU A 279 6.14 -4.48 18.38
CA GLU A 279 6.26 -3.03 18.35
C GLU A 279 4.92 -2.36 18.60
N MET A 280 4.94 -1.34 19.44
CA MET A 280 3.77 -0.61 19.85
C MET A 280 4.03 0.88 20.01
N GLN A 281 2.95 1.64 20.17
CA GLN A 281 3.01 3.06 20.48
C GLN A 281 1.87 3.40 21.45
N ALA A 282 2.21 3.62 22.70
CA ALA A 282 1.25 4.06 23.72
C ALA A 282 0.89 5.55 23.53
N PRO A 283 -0.23 6.01 24.13
CA PRO A 283 -0.61 7.42 24.12
C PRO A 283 0.54 8.34 24.53
N GLY A 284 0.81 9.39 23.75
CA GLY A 284 1.88 10.36 24.01
C GLY A 284 3.32 9.82 23.93
N SER A 285 3.51 8.57 23.51
CA SER A 285 4.84 7.94 23.38
C SER A 285 5.29 7.86 21.92
N LYS A 286 6.57 7.53 21.70
CA LYS A 286 7.10 7.15 20.39
C LYS A 286 6.83 5.67 20.13
N ARG A 287 6.83 5.27 18.86
CA ARG A 287 6.89 3.86 18.44
C ARG A 287 8.15 3.21 19.01
N MET A 288 8.00 2.06 19.66
CA MET A 288 9.13 1.33 20.28
C MET A 288 8.79 -0.17 20.42
N ASN A 289 9.81 -0.96 20.69
CA ASN A 289 9.66 -2.36 21.03
C ASN A 289 8.85 -2.52 22.34
N ALA A 290 7.95 -3.49 22.38
CA ALA A 290 7.08 -3.72 23.54
C ALA A 290 7.86 -4.04 24.82
N LYS A 291 8.92 -4.85 24.75
CA LYS A 291 9.78 -5.15 25.91
C LYS A 291 10.47 -3.90 26.45
N ALA A 292 10.95 -3.01 25.56
CA ALA A 292 11.55 -1.75 25.97
C ALA A 292 10.54 -0.82 26.64
N TYR A 293 9.30 -0.77 26.14
CA TYR A 293 8.23 -0.02 26.79
C TYR A 293 7.94 -0.53 28.21
N LEU A 294 7.86 -1.85 28.37
CA LEU A 294 7.54 -2.51 29.65
C LEU A 294 8.64 -2.35 30.72
N MET A 295 9.89 -2.01 30.33
CA MET A 295 10.91 -1.65 31.31
C MET A 295 10.61 -0.34 32.06
N GLY A 296 9.96 0.60 31.41
CA GLY A 296 9.66 1.92 31.98
C GLY A 296 8.22 2.13 32.44
N LYS A 297 7.28 1.41 31.84
CA LYS A 297 5.83 1.56 32.10
C LYS A 297 5.17 0.18 32.14
N PRO A 298 4.79 -0.33 33.30
CA PRO A 298 4.08 -1.60 33.37
C PRO A 298 2.68 -1.48 32.74
N LEU A 299 2.32 -2.49 31.97
CA LEU A 299 0.95 -2.72 31.52
C LEU A 299 0.45 -3.96 32.27
N PRO A 300 -0.45 -3.82 33.25
CA PRO A 300 -0.83 -4.95 34.10
C PRO A 300 -1.44 -6.12 33.32
N VAL A 301 -1.10 -7.35 33.71
CA VAL A 301 -1.84 -8.55 33.31
C VAL A 301 -3.29 -8.39 33.75
N GLY A 302 -4.25 -8.83 32.94
CA GLY A 302 -5.67 -8.59 33.16
C GLY A 302 -6.18 -7.26 32.56
N THR A 303 -5.30 -6.39 32.00
CA THR A 303 -5.74 -5.23 31.22
C THR A 303 -6.48 -5.69 29.98
N ILE A 304 -7.67 -5.12 29.73
CA ILE A 304 -8.49 -5.49 28.57
C ILE A 304 -8.43 -4.37 27.54
N PHE A 305 -7.96 -4.70 26.37
CA PHE A 305 -8.04 -3.84 25.17
C PHE A 305 -9.44 -3.89 24.57
N SER A 306 -9.96 -2.75 24.13
CA SER A 306 -11.33 -2.63 23.63
C SER A 306 -11.37 -2.10 22.20
N ARG A 307 -12.46 -2.43 21.48
CA ARG A 307 -12.85 -1.75 20.23
C ARG A 307 -13.59 -0.44 20.51
N GLU A 308 -14.20 -0.31 21.67
CA GLU A 308 -14.98 0.87 22.02
C GLU A 308 -14.14 1.81 22.85
N ARG A 309 -14.21 3.10 22.51
CA ARG A 309 -13.61 4.14 23.32
C ARG A 309 -14.51 4.38 24.53
N ILE A 310 -14.04 4.01 25.70
CA ILE A 310 -14.72 4.36 26.94
C ILE A 310 -14.58 5.87 27.13
N THR A 311 -15.64 6.63 26.90
CA THR A 311 -15.75 8.03 27.33
C THR A 311 -16.18 8.03 28.76
N GLN A 312 -15.28 8.46 29.67
CA GLN A 312 -15.66 8.77 31.07
C GLN A 312 -16.53 10.01 31.11
#